data_c62e89b20b261228f9de18bc7481fcce
#
_entry.id   c62e89b20b261228f9de18bc7481fcce
#
_cell.length_a   1.000
_cell.length_b   1.000
_cell.length_c   1.000
_cell.angle_alpha   90.00
_cell.angle_beta   90.00
_cell.angle_gamma   90.00
#
_symmetry.space_group_name_H-M   'P 1'
#
loop_
_entity.id
_entity.type
_entity.pdbx_description
1 polymer ?
#
loop_
_entity_poly.entity_id
_entity_poly.type
_entity_poly.pdbx_seq_one_letter_code
_entity_poly.pdbx_strand_id
1 'polypeptide(L)'
;MKRIVYIVFLLLFFGCNPLNKTARVNHKPISKEVFLEQPFGFDEDIKSFSENTSCKFRIQKLLRKNKHYPEKTDTIYQFKYRKSEIFFYKTHLGQEFLLAGKILNKHIVLTNDVKVGLSKENFQNRFSNQLNMASDTLEMIGDGTKYTFIFEDDKLHRINIDNYFD
;
A
#
# COMPACT_ATOMS: atom_id res chain seq x y z
N MET A 1 42.71 -47.25 16.00
CA MET A 1 42.62 -46.16 14.99
C MET A 1 41.19 -45.89 14.48
N LYS A 2 40.13 -46.66 14.84
CA LYS A 2 38.74 -46.43 14.36
C LYS A 2 37.91 -45.45 15.22
N ARG A 3 38.35 -45.03 16.41
CA ARG A 3 37.61 -44.14 17.33
C ARG A 3 37.88 -42.64 17.13
N ILE A 4 38.94 -42.28 16.45
CA ILE A 4 39.28 -40.85 16.19
C ILE A 4 38.49 -40.27 15.02
N VAL A 5 38.06 -41.07 14.04
CA VAL A 5 37.31 -40.63 12.89
C VAL A 5 35.90 -40.10 13.23
N TYR A 6 35.27 -40.63 14.26
CA TYR A 6 33.92 -40.23 14.70
C TYR A 6 33.88 -38.85 15.38
N ILE A 7 34.97 -38.44 16.03
CA ILE A 7 35.02 -37.14 16.71
C ILE A 7 35.18 -35.98 15.71
N VAL A 8 35.88 -36.21 14.59
CA VAL A 8 36.06 -35.17 13.55
C VAL A 8 34.76 -34.92 12.76
N PHE A 9 33.91 -35.95 12.65
CA PHE A 9 32.62 -35.78 11.90
C PHE A 9 31.54 -35.04 12.73
N LEU A 10 31.65 -35.02 14.05
CA LEU A 10 30.71 -34.32 14.94
C LEU A 10 30.96 -32.81 15.01
N LEU A 11 32.14 -32.32 14.64
CA LEU A 11 32.50 -30.91 14.68
C LEU A 11 32.08 -30.11 13.40
N LEU A 12 31.60 -30.79 12.36
CA LEU A 12 31.18 -30.14 11.12
C LEU A 12 29.73 -29.60 11.13
N PHE A 13 28.96 -29.89 12.20
CA PHE A 13 27.58 -29.43 12.30
C PHE A 13 27.37 -28.11 13.07
N PHE A 14 28.45 -27.50 13.60
CA PHE A 14 28.37 -26.19 14.27
C PHE A 14 28.79 -25.04 13.37
N GLY A 15 28.26 -24.96 12.17
CA GLY A 15 28.61 -23.88 11.26
C GLY A 15 27.46 -23.50 10.36
N CYS A 16 26.76 -22.50 10.73
CA CYS A 16 26.11 -21.42 10.01
C CYS A 16 24.78 -21.08 10.60
N ASN A 17 24.77 -20.23 11.63
CA ASN A 17 23.68 -19.30 11.76
C ASN A 17 23.84 -18.26 10.64
N PRO A 18 22.99 -18.23 9.62
CA PRO A 18 22.89 -17.06 8.77
C PRO A 18 22.33 -15.96 9.65
N LEU A 19 23.19 -15.09 10.15
CA LEU A 19 22.79 -13.76 10.59
C LEU A 19 22.16 -13.07 9.38
N ASN A 20 20.87 -13.30 9.18
CA ASN A 20 20.04 -12.44 8.34
C ASN A 20 20.04 -11.05 8.99
N LYS A 21 21.12 -10.31 8.76
CA LYS A 21 21.12 -8.86 8.87
C LYS A 21 20.21 -8.38 7.73
N THR A 22 18.91 -8.45 7.96
CA THR A 22 17.98 -7.60 7.22
C THR A 22 18.45 -6.19 7.48
N ALA A 23 19.10 -5.59 6.48
CA ALA A 23 19.48 -4.19 6.53
C ALA A 23 18.20 -3.42 6.87
N ARG A 24 18.11 -2.87 8.07
CA ARG A 24 17.03 -1.97 8.46
C ARG A 24 17.18 -0.77 7.56
N VAL A 25 16.42 -0.71 6.50
CA VAL A 25 16.27 0.51 5.71
C VAL A 25 15.68 1.54 6.66
N ASN A 26 16.51 2.48 7.10
CA ASN A 26 16.08 3.55 7.98
C ASN A 26 15.21 4.51 7.15
N HIS A 27 13.91 4.27 7.15
CA HIS A 27 12.95 5.22 6.60
C HIS A 27 12.85 6.42 7.55
N LYS A 28 13.12 7.61 7.03
CA LYS A 28 12.87 8.84 7.80
C LYS A 28 11.36 8.97 7.99
N PRO A 29 10.87 9.10 9.24
CA PRO A 29 9.44 9.29 9.48
C PRO A 29 8.92 10.55 8.79
N ILE A 30 7.73 10.48 8.21
CA ILE A 30 7.02 11.61 7.60
C ILE A 30 5.79 11.97 8.44
N SER A 31 5.27 13.17 8.29
CA SER A 31 4.00 13.52 8.96
C SER A 31 2.80 12.89 8.24
N LYS A 32 1.68 12.80 8.94
CA LYS A 32 0.42 12.32 8.38
C LYS A 32 -0.02 13.19 7.20
N GLU A 33 0.18 14.50 7.30
CA GLU A 33 -0.19 15.48 6.27
C GLU A 33 0.61 15.24 5.00
N VAL A 34 1.94 15.10 5.09
CA VAL A 34 2.83 14.78 3.95
C VAL A 34 2.43 13.45 3.29
N PHE A 35 2.03 12.44 4.09
CA PHE A 35 1.52 11.19 3.55
C PHE A 35 0.23 11.41 2.74
N LEU A 36 -0.71 12.19 3.28
CA LEU A 36 -2.02 12.42 2.67
C LEU A 36 -1.97 13.32 1.42
N GLU A 37 -0.94 14.17 1.29
CA GLU A 37 -0.73 14.97 0.08
C GLU A 37 -0.38 14.11 -1.15
N GLN A 38 0.45 13.08 -0.97
CA GLN A 38 0.85 12.16 -2.05
C GLN A 38 0.97 10.72 -1.55
N PRO A 39 -0.14 10.03 -1.29
CA PRO A 39 -0.13 8.71 -0.68
C PRO A 39 0.56 7.64 -1.52
N PHE A 40 0.64 7.81 -2.84
CA PHE A 40 1.37 6.92 -3.75
C PHE A 40 2.79 7.42 -4.09
N GLY A 41 3.18 8.62 -3.63
CA GLY A 41 4.47 9.24 -3.95
C GLY A 41 4.55 9.85 -5.36
N PHE A 42 3.41 9.96 -6.04
CA PHE A 42 3.22 10.61 -7.34
C PHE A 42 1.78 11.11 -7.46
N ASP A 43 1.50 11.88 -8.51
CA ASP A 43 0.17 12.48 -8.72
C ASP A 43 -0.92 11.42 -8.88
N GLU A 44 -2.08 11.65 -8.27
CA GLU A 44 -3.21 10.72 -8.27
C GLU A 44 -4.06 10.81 -9.55
N ASP A 45 -3.40 10.80 -10.71
CA ASP A 45 -4.04 10.69 -12.02
C ASP A 45 -3.81 9.31 -12.65
N ILE A 46 -4.61 8.99 -13.66
CA ILE A 46 -4.61 7.68 -14.33
C ILE A 46 -3.25 7.37 -14.98
N LYS A 47 -2.62 8.37 -15.59
CA LYS A 47 -1.35 8.22 -16.29
C LYS A 47 -0.22 7.98 -15.30
N SER A 48 -0.08 8.87 -14.31
CA SER A 48 0.94 8.77 -13.26
C SER A 48 0.84 7.44 -12.51
N PHE A 49 -0.38 7.01 -12.17
CA PHE A 49 -0.61 5.73 -11.53
C PHE A 49 -0.21 4.55 -12.41
N SER A 50 -0.54 4.57 -13.70
CA SER A 50 -0.19 3.51 -14.65
C SER A 50 1.31 3.38 -14.90
N GLU A 51 2.03 4.50 -14.92
CA GLU A 51 3.46 4.55 -15.27
C GLU A 51 4.38 4.32 -14.06
N ASN A 52 3.99 4.77 -12.86
CA ASN A 52 4.87 4.76 -11.69
C ASN A 52 4.65 3.57 -10.76
N THR A 53 3.57 2.80 -10.91
CA THR A 53 3.38 1.60 -10.11
C THR A 53 4.17 0.43 -10.68
N SER A 54 4.83 -0.34 -9.80
CA SER A 54 5.57 -1.55 -10.19
C SER A 54 4.68 -2.74 -10.60
N CYS A 55 3.35 -2.61 -10.42
CA CYS A 55 2.38 -3.66 -10.68
C CYS A 55 1.85 -3.60 -12.11
N LYS A 56 1.80 -4.76 -12.80
CA LYS A 56 1.08 -4.87 -14.07
C LYS A 56 -0.42 -5.00 -13.80
N PHE A 57 -1.12 -3.87 -13.78
CA PHE A 57 -2.57 -3.85 -13.60
C PHE A 57 -3.33 -4.28 -14.86
N ARG A 58 -4.41 -5.03 -14.65
CA ARG A 58 -5.47 -5.16 -15.66
C ARG A 58 -6.38 -3.92 -15.52
N ILE A 59 -6.49 -3.14 -16.58
CA ILE A 59 -7.30 -1.92 -16.59
C ILE A 59 -8.62 -2.22 -17.29
N GLN A 60 -9.73 -1.86 -16.65
CA GLN A 60 -11.08 -1.89 -17.21
C GLN A 60 -11.67 -0.49 -17.21
N LYS A 61 -12.40 -0.15 -18.26
CA LYS A 61 -13.12 1.12 -18.39
C LYS A 61 -14.61 0.85 -18.27
N LEU A 62 -15.27 1.56 -17.36
CA LEU A 62 -16.70 1.50 -17.13
C LEU A 62 -17.28 2.87 -17.46
N LEU A 63 -18.13 2.92 -18.47
CA LEU A 63 -18.80 4.15 -18.86
C LEU A 63 -19.98 4.40 -17.92
N ARG A 64 -20.14 5.63 -17.46
CA ARG A 64 -21.22 6.06 -16.59
C ARG A 64 -21.81 7.38 -17.09
N LYS A 65 -23.15 7.46 -17.18
CA LYS A 65 -23.82 8.73 -17.44
C LYS A 65 -23.54 9.71 -16.31
N ASN A 66 -23.22 10.95 -16.65
CA ASN A 66 -23.02 11.99 -15.65
C ASN A 66 -24.32 12.27 -14.91
N LYS A 67 -24.24 12.43 -13.57
CA LYS A 67 -25.41 12.63 -12.72
C LYS A 67 -26.13 13.96 -13.01
N HIS A 68 -25.37 15.01 -13.34
CA HIS A 68 -25.89 16.38 -13.55
C HIS A 68 -26.17 16.68 -15.03
N TYR A 69 -25.46 15.99 -15.94
CA TYR A 69 -25.56 16.16 -17.39
C TYR A 69 -25.75 14.78 -18.03
N PRO A 70 -26.99 14.25 -18.07
CA PRO A 70 -27.26 12.88 -18.53
C PRO A 70 -26.85 12.57 -19.97
N GLU A 71 -26.70 13.61 -20.80
CA GLU A 71 -26.20 13.52 -22.18
C GLU A 71 -24.66 13.35 -22.23
N LYS A 72 -23.96 13.58 -21.12
CA LYS A 72 -22.51 13.40 -21.00
C LYS A 72 -22.18 12.06 -20.37
N THR A 73 -21.02 11.53 -20.76
CA THR A 73 -20.53 10.26 -20.27
C THR A 73 -19.19 10.46 -19.59
N ASP A 74 -19.12 10.03 -18.33
CA ASP A 74 -17.89 9.93 -17.54
C ASP A 74 -17.34 8.51 -17.63
N THR A 75 -16.11 8.32 -17.20
CA THR A 75 -15.46 7.00 -17.24
C THR A 75 -14.87 6.67 -15.88
N ILE A 76 -15.14 5.46 -15.38
CA ILE A 76 -14.44 4.89 -14.24
C ILE A 76 -13.37 3.95 -14.77
N TYR A 77 -12.13 4.17 -14.38
CA TYR A 77 -11.00 3.28 -14.65
C TYR A 77 -10.79 2.39 -13.43
N GLN A 78 -10.96 1.09 -13.61
CA GLN A 78 -10.66 0.08 -12.59
C GLN A 78 -9.29 -0.52 -12.88
N PHE A 79 -8.36 -0.31 -11.97
CA PHE A 79 -7.04 -0.93 -11.94
C PHE A 79 -7.09 -2.16 -11.03
N LYS A 80 -6.95 -3.35 -11.60
CA LYS A 80 -7.05 -4.62 -10.89
C LYS A 80 -5.73 -5.36 -10.88
N TYR A 81 -5.23 -5.70 -9.69
CA TYR A 81 -4.04 -6.50 -9.51
C TYR A 81 -4.28 -7.56 -8.42
N ARG A 82 -4.39 -8.83 -8.83
CA ARG A 82 -4.79 -9.93 -7.93
C ARG A 82 -6.14 -9.62 -7.25
N LYS A 83 -6.15 -9.52 -5.90
CA LYS A 83 -7.35 -9.18 -5.10
C LYS A 83 -7.46 -7.68 -4.81
N SER A 84 -6.51 -6.87 -5.26
CA SER A 84 -6.51 -5.41 -5.06
C SER A 84 -7.15 -4.71 -6.25
N GLU A 85 -7.90 -3.67 -5.94
CA GLU A 85 -8.62 -2.85 -6.91
C GLU A 85 -8.47 -1.37 -6.54
N ILE A 86 -8.21 -0.53 -7.53
CA ILE A 86 -8.13 0.92 -7.37
C ILE A 86 -8.95 1.55 -8.50
N PHE A 87 -9.75 2.54 -8.17
CA PHE A 87 -10.69 3.16 -9.09
C PHE A 87 -10.36 4.64 -9.24
N PHE A 88 -10.27 5.08 -10.48
CA PHE A 88 -10.19 6.50 -10.84
C PHE A 88 -11.45 6.89 -11.60
N TYR A 89 -11.95 8.07 -11.31
CA TYR A 89 -13.05 8.68 -12.02
C TYR A 89 -12.49 9.75 -12.97
N LYS A 90 -12.92 9.72 -14.22
CA LYS A 90 -12.60 10.71 -15.22
C LYS A 90 -13.90 11.35 -15.73
N THR A 91 -14.04 12.65 -15.51
CA THR A 91 -15.17 13.42 -16.00
C THR A 91 -15.13 13.56 -17.52
N HIS A 92 -16.26 13.90 -18.12
CA HIS A 92 -16.34 14.24 -19.55
C HIS A 92 -15.50 15.50 -19.91
N LEU A 93 -15.12 16.31 -18.92
CA LEU A 93 -14.21 17.46 -19.08
C LEU A 93 -12.74 17.08 -18.98
N GLY A 94 -12.43 15.78 -18.71
CA GLY A 94 -11.07 15.29 -18.62
C GLY A 94 -10.45 15.39 -17.23
N GLN A 95 -11.15 15.88 -16.22
CA GLN A 95 -10.67 15.89 -14.83
C GLN A 95 -10.62 14.46 -14.28
N GLU A 96 -9.55 14.13 -13.56
CA GLU A 96 -9.29 12.80 -13.01
C GLU A 96 -9.19 12.86 -11.50
N PHE A 97 -9.76 11.85 -10.81
CA PHE A 97 -9.78 11.77 -9.36
C PHE A 97 -9.62 10.32 -8.94
N LEU A 98 -8.85 10.08 -7.89
CA LEU A 98 -8.86 8.80 -7.18
C LEU A 98 -10.23 8.64 -6.50
N LEU A 99 -11.01 7.66 -6.92
CA LEU A 99 -12.38 7.46 -6.44
C LEU A 99 -12.44 6.56 -5.21
N ALA A 100 -11.81 5.40 -5.31
CA ALA A 100 -11.83 4.39 -4.26
C ALA A 100 -10.70 3.39 -4.46
N GLY A 101 -10.40 2.60 -3.42
CA GLY A 101 -9.43 1.53 -3.54
C GLY A 101 -9.51 0.50 -2.44
N LYS A 102 -9.09 -0.71 -2.77
CA LYS A 102 -8.88 -1.80 -1.83
C LYS A 102 -7.56 -2.49 -2.13
N ILE A 103 -6.59 -2.32 -1.26
CA ILE A 103 -5.25 -2.89 -1.40
C ILE A 103 -5.11 -4.08 -0.44
N LEU A 104 -4.82 -5.26 -0.99
CA LEU A 104 -4.71 -6.53 -0.29
C LEU A 104 -3.38 -7.24 -0.52
N ASN A 105 -2.40 -6.58 -1.14
CA ASN A 105 -1.10 -7.21 -1.39
C ASN A 105 0.06 -6.24 -1.22
N LYS A 106 1.23 -6.79 -0.92
CA LYS A 106 2.46 -6.06 -0.59
C LYS A 106 3.15 -5.37 -1.78
N HIS A 107 2.71 -5.62 -3.01
CA HIS A 107 3.35 -5.07 -4.20
C HIS A 107 2.86 -3.68 -4.55
N ILE A 108 1.68 -3.29 -4.07
CA ILE A 108 1.22 -1.91 -4.14
C ILE A 108 1.78 -1.22 -2.89
N VAL A 109 2.71 -0.32 -3.12
CA VAL A 109 3.45 0.38 -2.07
C VAL A 109 3.01 1.83 -2.05
N LEU A 110 2.65 2.33 -0.89
CA LEU A 110 2.35 3.73 -0.65
C LEU A 110 3.61 4.49 -0.19
N THR A 111 3.50 5.79 -0.12
CA THR A 111 4.56 6.68 0.37
C THR A 111 5.18 6.17 1.66
N ASN A 112 6.49 6.37 1.80
CA ASN A 112 7.31 5.91 2.92
C ASN A 112 7.28 4.38 3.14
N ASP A 113 7.17 3.60 2.07
CA ASP A 113 7.15 2.12 2.08
C ASP A 113 6.00 1.53 2.92
N VAL A 114 4.88 2.25 3.01
CA VAL A 114 3.66 1.73 3.63
C VAL A 114 3.02 0.71 2.69
N LYS A 115 2.87 -0.54 3.16
CA LYS A 115 2.35 -1.65 2.35
C LYS A 115 1.73 -2.74 3.22
N VAL A 116 0.87 -3.53 2.63
CA VAL A 116 0.32 -4.74 3.26
C VAL A 116 1.44 -5.68 3.70
N GLY A 117 1.31 -6.24 4.91
CA GLY A 117 2.30 -7.09 5.57
C GLY A 117 3.26 -6.36 6.50
N LEU A 118 3.22 -5.03 6.56
CA LEU A 118 4.01 -4.23 7.51
C LEU A 118 3.47 -4.46 8.92
N SER A 119 4.36 -4.69 9.92
CA SER A 119 3.92 -4.80 11.31
C SER A 119 3.36 -3.47 11.83
N LYS A 120 2.46 -3.52 12.80
CA LYS A 120 1.83 -2.34 13.42
C LYS A 120 2.88 -1.37 13.97
N GLU A 121 3.91 -1.89 14.64
CA GLU A 121 5.06 -1.13 15.12
C GLU A 121 5.84 -0.45 13.97
N ASN A 122 6.20 -1.22 12.92
CA ASN A 122 6.90 -0.65 11.77
C ASN A 122 6.06 0.36 11.00
N PHE A 123 4.74 0.18 10.94
CA PHE A 123 3.82 1.14 10.36
C PHE A 123 3.85 2.45 11.16
N GLN A 124 3.74 2.40 12.50
CA GLN A 124 3.80 3.57 13.37
C GLN A 124 5.13 4.33 13.20
N ASN A 125 6.24 3.60 13.08
CA ASN A 125 7.57 4.16 12.89
C ASN A 125 7.78 4.85 11.51
N ARG A 126 6.83 4.71 10.57
CA ARG A 126 6.82 5.47 9.31
C ARG A 126 6.35 6.91 9.49
N PHE A 127 5.72 7.22 10.61
CA PHE A 127 5.13 8.52 10.85
C PHE A 127 5.83 9.24 12.01
N SER A 128 6.08 10.55 11.85
CA SER A 128 6.67 11.40 12.89
C SER A 128 5.65 11.79 13.96
N ASN A 129 4.36 11.79 13.61
CA ASN A 129 3.27 12.07 14.53
C ASN A 129 2.91 10.78 15.27
N GLN A 130 2.64 10.90 16.57
CA GLN A 130 2.17 9.76 17.32
C GLN A 130 0.76 9.36 16.85
N LEU A 131 0.66 8.21 16.18
CA LEU A 131 -0.62 7.66 15.74
C LEU A 131 -1.29 6.90 16.89
N ASN A 132 -2.59 7.07 17.04
CA ASN A 132 -3.34 6.26 18.00
C ASN A 132 -3.57 4.85 17.42
N MET A 133 -2.74 3.91 17.85
CA MET A 133 -2.76 2.52 17.40
C MET A 133 -3.47 1.57 18.39
N ALA A 134 -4.34 2.11 19.27
CA ALA A 134 -5.07 1.30 20.27
C ALA A 134 -6.07 0.31 19.61
N SER A 135 -6.54 0.62 18.40
CA SER A 135 -7.44 -0.23 17.61
C SER A 135 -6.67 -0.98 16.52
N ASP A 136 -7.27 -2.05 16.00
CA ASP A 136 -6.80 -2.74 14.78
C ASP A 136 -7.23 -2.03 13.50
N THR A 137 -7.87 -0.88 13.64
CA THR A 137 -8.24 -0.01 12.53
C THR A 137 -7.75 1.40 12.81
N LEU A 138 -7.04 1.97 11.84
CA LEU A 138 -6.62 3.37 11.86
C LEU A 138 -7.18 4.09 10.64
N GLU A 139 -7.79 5.25 10.86
CA GLU A 139 -8.25 6.12 9.79
C GLU A 139 -7.39 7.38 9.68
N MET A 140 -7.05 7.73 8.45
CA MET A 140 -6.42 8.99 8.10
C MET A 140 -7.30 9.70 7.08
N ILE A 141 -7.68 10.93 7.36
CA ILE A 141 -8.56 11.74 6.52
C ILE A 141 -7.77 12.98 6.08
N GLY A 142 -7.72 13.21 4.79
CA GLY A 142 -7.21 14.40 4.11
C GLY A 142 -8.26 14.89 3.12
N ASP A 143 -8.00 15.95 2.39
CA ASP A 143 -8.89 16.67 1.46
C ASP A 143 -9.93 15.82 0.70
N GLY A 144 -10.98 15.37 1.42
CA GLY A 144 -12.05 14.53 0.86
C GLY A 144 -11.72 13.03 0.73
N THR A 145 -10.48 12.60 0.95
CA THR A 145 -10.09 11.19 0.85
C THR A 145 -9.83 10.60 2.23
N LYS A 146 -10.40 9.43 2.50
CA LYS A 146 -10.17 8.64 3.70
C LYS A 146 -9.38 7.38 3.37
N TYR A 147 -8.28 7.19 4.09
CA TYR A 147 -7.48 5.97 4.12
C TYR A 147 -7.77 5.19 5.40
N THR A 148 -8.25 3.96 5.27
CA THR A 148 -8.49 3.06 6.41
C THR A 148 -7.50 1.92 6.37
N PHE A 149 -6.62 1.86 7.37
CA PHE A 149 -5.62 0.81 7.55
C PHE A 149 -6.16 -0.22 8.54
N ILE A 150 -6.26 -1.48 8.12
CA ILE A 150 -6.82 -2.56 8.91
C ILE A 150 -5.72 -3.57 9.21
N PHE A 151 -5.50 -3.83 10.49
CA PHE A 151 -4.49 -4.75 11.00
C PHE A 151 -5.15 -6.06 11.45
N GLU A 152 -4.48 -7.17 11.19
CA GLU A 152 -4.81 -8.50 11.70
C GLU A 152 -3.50 -9.15 12.15
N ASP A 153 -3.47 -9.76 13.33
CA ASP A 153 -2.27 -10.36 13.92
C ASP A 153 -1.06 -9.42 13.90
N ASP A 154 -1.25 -8.17 14.34
CA ASP A 154 -0.25 -7.09 14.36
C ASP A 154 0.38 -6.76 13.00
N LYS A 155 -0.24 -7.14 11.89
CA LYS A 155 0.21 -6.82 10.54
C LYS A 155 -0.86 -6.09 9.75
N LEU A 156 -0.43 -5.13 8.96
CA LEU A 156 -1.30 -4.44 8.02
C LEU A 156 -1.85 -5.45 7.00
N HIS A 157 -3.12 -5.76 7.11
CA HIS A 157 -3.80 -6.74 6.27
C HIS A 157 -4.43 -6.10 5.03
N ARG A 158 -5.00 -4.91 5.21
CA ARG A 158 -5.74 -4.23 4.15
C ARG A 158 -5.66 -2.71 4.28
N ILE A 159 -5.68 -2.03 3.13
CA ILE A 159 -5.85 -0.59 3.05
C ILE A 159 -7.09 -0.33 2.19
N ASN A 160 -8.06 0.38 2.73
CA ASN A 160 -9.19 0.91 1.96
C ASN A 160 -8.98 2.39 1.71
N ILE A 161 -9.42 2.84 0.55
CA ILE A 161 -9.38 4.22 0.11
C ILE A 161 -10.82 4.58 -0.29
N ASP A 162 -11.36 5.62 0.31
CA ASP A 162 -12.69 6.12 0.02
C ASP A 162 -12.59 7.62 -0.20
N ASN A 163 -12.99 8.07 -1.37
CA ASN A 163 -13.05 9.48 -1.67
C ASN A 163 -14.52 9.92 -1.66
N TYR A 164 -14.81 10.95 -0.87
CA TYR A 164 -16.15 11.49 -0.72
C TYR A 164 -16.30 12.65 -1.73
N PHE A 165 -16.84 12.35 -2.91
CA PHE A 165 -17.41 13.36 -3.79
C PHE A 165 -18.90 13.48 -3.50
N ASP A 166 -19.31 14.63 -3.00
CA ASP A 166 -20.72 15.01 -2.91
C ASP A 166 -21.30 15.36 -4.31
#